data_5b258d1cbe98a6cc13d528d04bea197e
#
_entry.id   5b258d1cbe98a6cc13d528d04bea197e
#
_cell.length_a   1.000
_cell.length_b   1.000
_cell.length_c   1.000
_cell.angle_alpha   90.00
_cell.angle_beta   90.00
_cell.angle_gamma   90.00
#
_symmetry.space_group_name_H-M   'P 1'
#
loop_
_entity.id
_entity.type
_entity.pdbx_description
1 polymer ?
#
loop_
_entity_poly.entity_id
_entity_poly.type
_entity_poly.pdbx_seq_one_letter_code
_entity_poly.pdbx_strand_id
1 'polypeptide(L)'
;NIKRIAYAASFGTDEWEYAPKQTKRCGELLKLFDFVSVREMSGINLCATHFDLGAKLEPDPTMLLTTEDYMRLFEVARTPKSSGTLLYYILNETTEQKKWIKKIAEEKGLKPFNVKAKSNITDPLPDRIQPPVEQWLRGFYDAEFVVTDSFHACVFSILFNKNFIVFPNKIRGITRIQSLLSSFHLDNRIVSTNNIYEEQDTINWHEINAKLRRRREEFSTIINLII
;
A
#
# COMPACT_ATOMS: atom_id res chain seq x y z
N ASN A 1 -33.46 7.94 4.15
CA ASN A 1 -32.41 8.57 3.36
C ASN A 1 -31.21 7.62 3.26
N ILE A 2 -30.72 7.42 2.03
CA ILE A 2 -29.48 6.65 1.80
C ILE A 2 -28.32 7.62 2.00
N LYS A 3 -27.41 7.32 2.91
CA LYS A 3 -26.14 8.04 3.09
C LYS A 3 -25.10 7.51 2.08
N ARG A 4 -24.31 8.43 1.52
CA ARG A 4 -23.27 8.10 0.52
C ARG A 4 -21.92 8.55 1.03
N ILE A 5 -20.98 7.62 1.09
CA ILE A 5 -19.63 7.84 1.59
C ILE A 5 -18.63 7.42 0.51
N ALA A 6 -17.73 8.32 0.14
CA ALA A 6 -16.53 7.99 -0.62
C ALA A 6 -15.36 7.98 0.36
N TYR A 7 -14.93 6.78 0.78
CA TYR A 7 -13.86 6.63 1.75
C TYR A 7 -12.55 6.27 1.08
N ALA A 8 -11.53 7.11 1.31
CA ALA A 8 -10.15 6.92 0.86
C ALA A 8 -10.03 6.56 -0.64
N ALA A 9 -10.85 7.18 -1.49
CA ALA A 9 -10.75 7.02 -2.93
C ALA A 9 -9.36 7.46 -3.43
N SER A 10 -8.94 6.98 -4.60
CA SER A 10 -7.63 7.31 -5.18
C SER A 10 -7.77 7.72 -6.63
N PHE A 11 -7.10 8.80 -7.01
CA PHE A 11 -6.90 9.17 -8.41
C PHE A 11 -5.75 8.38 -9.05
N GLY A 12 -4.78 7.95 -8.24
CA GLY A 12 -3.60 7.20 -8.71
C GLY A 12 -2.54 8.06 -9.38
N THR A 13 -2.83 9.32 -9.63
CA THR A 13 -1.97 10.33 -10.27
C THR A 13 -2.11 11.67 -9.55
N ASP A 14 -1.21 12.58 -9.78
CA ASP A 14 -1.24 13.99 -9.36
C ASP A 14 -1.65 14.94 -10.49
N GLU A 15 -1.83 14.41 -11.70
CA GLU A 15 -2.29 15.13 -12.87
C GLU A 15 -3.76 14.86 -13.16
N TRP A 16 -4.44 15.86 -13.76
CA TRP A 16 -5.84 15.71 -14.15
C TRP A 16 -5.95 15.08 -15.54
N GLU A 17 -6.50 13.87 -15.60
CA GLU A 17 -6.57 13.06 -16.83
C GLU A 17 -7.97 13.03 -17.46
N TYR A 18 -8.97 13.73 -16.87
CA TYR A 18 -10.36 13.60 -17.29
C TYR A 18 -10.81 14.72 -18.22
N ALA A 19 -11.61 14.37 -19.23
CA ALA A 19 -12.20 15.33 -20.15
C ALA A 19 -13.21 16.26 -19.43
N PRO A 20 -13.42 17.51 -19.92
CA PRO A 20 -14.31 18.49 -19.26
C PRO A 20 -15.74 17.97 -19.01
N LYS A 21 -16.28 17.18 -19.93
CA LYS A 21 -17.61 16.56 -19.76
C LYS A 21 -17.66 15.56 -18.59
N GLN A 22 -16.59 14.77 -18.43
CA GLN A 22 -16.47 13.82 -17.31
C GLN A 22 -16.29 14.57 -16.00
N THR A 23 -15.43 15.58 -15.97
CA THR A 23 -15.20 16.45 -14.82
C THR A 23 -16.51 17.06 -14.32
N LYS A 24 -17.29 17.68 -15.21
CA LYS A 24 -18.59 18.26 -14.88
C LYS A 24 -19.55 17.22 -14.30
N ARG A 25 -19.65 16.06 -14.95
CA ARG A 25 -20.56 14.99 -14.49
C ARG A 25 -20.14 14.43 -13.13
N CYS A 26 -18.85 14.22 -12.91
CA CYS A 26 -18.32 13.77 -11.61
C CYS A 26 -18.58 14.80 -10.51
N GLY A 27 -18.39 16.10 -10.78
CA GLY A 27 -18.70 17.17 -9.85
C GLY A 27 -20.18 17.23 -9.45
N GLU A 28 -21.10 17.00 -10.41
CA GLU A 28 -22.54 16.89 -10.12
C GLU A 28 -22.86 15.69 -9.21
N LEU A 29 -22.22 14.55 -9.44
CA LEU A 29 -22.43 13.34 -8.65
C LEU A 29 -21.81 13.45 -7.25
N LEU A 30 -20.64 14.09 -7.11
CA LEU A 30 -19.97 14.29 -5.82
C LEU A 30 -20.82 15.10 -4.82
N LYS A 31 -21.65 16.02 -5.30
CA LYS A 31 -22.60 16.77 -4.46
C LYS A 31 -23.65 15.90 -3.78
N LEU A 32 -23.80 14.64 -4.23
CA LEU A 32 -24.72 13.68 -3.62
C LEU A 32 -24.10 12.87 -2.49
N PHE A 33 -22.79 13.06 -2.23
CA PHE A 33 -22.09 12.37 -1.16
C PHE A 33 -22.13 13.18 0.13
N ASP A 34 -22.43 12.51 1.22
CA ASP A 34 -22.42 13.08 2.59
C ASP A 34 -21.00 13.23 3.14
N PHE A 35 -20.08 12.39 2.64
CA PHE A 35 -18.66 12.41 3.02
C PHE A 35 -17.77 12.00 1.85
N VAL A 36 -16.69 12.75 1.62
CA VAL A 36 -15.70 12.43 0.58
C VAL A 36 -14.30 12.51 1.17
N SER A 37 -13.55 11.44 1.00
CA SER A 37 -12.14 11.39 1.36
C SER A 37 -11.30 10.68 0.29
N VAL A 38 -10.03 10.99 0.30
CA VAL A 38 -9.00 10.44 -0.60
C VAL A 38 -7.82 9.94 0.23
N ARG A 39 -6.99 9.05 -0.32
CA ARG A 39 -5.85 8.46 0.39
C ARG A 39 -4.49 9.07 0.03
N GLU A 40 -4.46 10.04 -0.87
CA GLU A 40 -3.25 10.79 -1.25
C GLU A 40 -3.47 12.31 -1.22
N MET A 41 -2.41 13.04 -0.84
CA MET A 41 -2.45 14.52 -0.78
C MET A 41 -2.76 15.15 -2.13
N SER A 42 -2.24 14.58 -3.23
CA SER A 42 -2.57 15.02 -4.59
C SER A 42 -4.07 14.96 -4.85
N GLY A 43 -4.77 13.95 -4.33
CA GLY A 43 -6.21 13.80 -4.47
C GLY A 43 -7.01 14.93 -3.78
N ILE A 44 -6.54 15.45 -2.65
CA ILE A 44 -7.14 16.63 -2.01
C ILE A 44 -7.06 17.84 -2.95
N ASN A 45 -5.87 18.08 -3.52
CA ASN A 45 -5.65 19.20 -4.45
C ASN A 45 -6.50 19.06 -5.71
N LEU A 46 -6.61 17.84 -6.28
CA LEU A 46 -7.44 17.57 -7.45
C LEU A 46 -8.93 17.79 -7.15
N CYS A 47 -9.42 17.36 -5.97
CA CYS A 47 -10.80 17.62 -5.55
C CYS A 47 -11.08 19.11 -5.39
N ALA A 48 -10.19 19.86 -4.75
CA ALA A 48 -10.33 21.29 -4.57
C ALA A 48 -10.31 22.04 -5.91
N THR A 49 -9.37 21.72 -6.79
CA THR A 49 -9.16 22.42 -8.08
C THR A 49 -10.28 22.16 -9.07
N HIS A 50 -10.76 20.91 -9.17
CA HIS A 50 -11.68 20.50 -10.25
C HIS A 50 -13.13 20.37 -9.82
N PHE A 51 -13.40 20.27 -8.51
CA PHE A 51 -14.75 20.07 -8.01
C PHE A 51 -15.16 21.10 -6.94
N ASP A 52 -14.26 22.03 -6.56
CA ASP A 52 -14.49 22.97 -5.44
C ASP A 52 -14.93 22.20 -4.18
N LEU A 53 -14.24 21.08 -3.90
CA LEU A 53 -14.58 20.15 -2.83
C LEU A 53 -13.42 19.99 -1.85
N GLY A 54 -13.68 20.26 -0.57
CA GLY A 54 -12.74 19.97 0.53
C GLY A 54 -12.77 18.50 0.93
N ALA A 55 -12.09 17.62 0.17
CA ALA A 55 -11.95 16.23 0.55
C ALA A 55 -11.04 16.05 1.76
N LYS A 56 -11.26 15.00 2.58
CA LYS A 56 -10.38 14.66 3.71
C LYS A 56 -9.31 13.65 3.29
N LEU A 57 -8.16 13.67 3.96
CA LEU A 57 -7.13 12.65 3.82
C LEU A 57 -7.39 11.52 4.80
N GLU A 58 -7.68 10.33 4.29
CA GLU A 58 -7.93 9.16 5.11
C GLU A 58 -7.02 8.00 4.69
N PRO A 59 -6.64 7.10 5.63
CA PRO A 59 -5.83 5.96 5.30
C PRO A 59 -6.57 4.98 4.37
N ASP A 60 -5.81 4.18 3.63
CA ASP A 60 -6.38 3.10 2.83
C ASP A 60 -7.30 2.21 3.69
N PRO A 61 -8.47 1.78 3.19
CA PRO A 61 -9.43 0.96 3.96
C PRO A 61 -8.83 -0.30 4.57
N THR A 62 -7.79 -0.87 3.95
CA THR A 62 -7.09 -2.04 4.50
C THR A 62 -6.40 -1.74 5.83
N MET A 63 -6.09 -0.48 6.14
CA MET A 63 -5.47 -0.08 7.41
C MET A 63 -6.48 0.06 8.57
N LEU A 64 -7.77 -0.03 8.28
CA LEU A 64 -8.83 -0.02 9.29
C LEU A 64 -8.95 -1.35 10.03
N LEU A 65 -8.55 -2.45 9.39
CA LEU A 65 -8.47 -3.76 10.02
C LEU A 65 -7.17 -3.90 10.81
N THR A 66 -7.18 -4.81 11.78
CA THR A 66 -6.01 -5.10 12.60
C THR A 66 -5.13 -6.21 12.00
N THR A 67 -3.92 -6.35 12.51
CA THR A 67 -3.03 -7.46 12.16
C THR A 67 -3.71 -8.81 12.42
N GLU A 68 -4.41 -8.93 13.54
CA GLU A 68 -5.12 -10.14 13.99
C GLU A 68 -6.24 -10.52 13.03
N ASP A 69 -6.97 -9.53 12.46
CA ASP A 69 -7.99 -9.79 11.45
C ASP A 69 -7.41 -10.44 10.20
N TYR A 70 -6.26 -9.95 9.74
CA TYR A 70 -5.55 -10.52 8.61
C TYR A 70 -4.91 -11.88 8.92
N MET A 71 -4.36 -12.06 10.11
CA MET A 71 -3.80 -13.34 10.55
C MET A 71 -4.84 -14.44 10.52
N ARG A 72 -6.05 -14.15 10.99
CA ARG A 72 -7.17 -15.11 11.01
C ARG A 72 -7.45 -15.70 9.63
N LEU A 73 -7.28 -14.94 8.53
CA LEU A 73 -7.54 -15.42 7.17
C LEU A 73 -6.61 -16.59 6.81
N PHE A 74 -5.30 -16.43 6.98
CA PHE A 74 -4.35 -17.47 6.63
C PHE A 74 -4.28 -18.60 7.67
N GLU A 75 -4.67 -18.37 8.92
CA GLU A 75 -4.79 -19.40 9.94
C GLU A 75 -5.98 -20.34 9.67
N VAL A 76 -7.17 -19.78 9.38
CA VAL A 76 -8.36 -20.56 9.01
C VAL A 76 -8.11 -21.35 7.72
N ALA A 77 -7.47 -20.75 6.74
CA ALA A 77 -7.10 -21.41 5.49
C ALA A 77 -5.95 -22.43 5.66
N ARG A 78 -5.33 -22.52 6.85
CA ARG A 78 -4.16 -23.38 7.13
C ARG A 78 -3.02 -23.16 6.12
N THR A 79 -2.80 -21.91 5.74
CA THR A 79 -1.80 -21.54 4.73
C THR A 79 -0.40 -21.91 5.23
N PRO A 80 0.39 -22.65 4.43
CA PRO A 80 1.75 -23.04 4.83
C PRO A 80 2.65 -21.82 5.01
N LYS A 81 3.69 -21.99 5.83
CA LYS A 81 4.74 -20.97 5.99
C LYS A 81 5.43 -20.67 4.68
N SER A 82 5.87 -19.43 4.54
CA SER A 82 6.65 -18.98 3.39
C SER A 82 7.99 -19.70 3.28
N SER A 83 8.53 -19.79 2.05
CA SER A 83 9.77 -20.51 1.76
C SER A 83 11.04 -19.75 2.10
N GLY A 84 10.93 -18.49 2.53
CA GLY A 84 12.04 -17.60 2.81
C GLY A 84 11.65 -16.50 3.82
N THR A 85 12.55 -15.54 4.02
CA THR A 85 12.44 -14.47 5.02
C THR A 85 12.64 -13.06 4.44
N LEU A 86 13.14 -12.94 3.18
CA LEU A 86 13.17 -11.69 2.44
C LEU A 86 12.08 -11.72 1.36
N LEU A 87 10.96 -11.06 1.64
CA LEU A 87 9.90 -10.93 0.63
C LEU A 87 10.27 -9.84 -0.38
N TYR A 88 10.35 -10.19 -1.65
CA TYR A 88 10.39 -9.20 -2.72
C TYR A 88 9.07 -9.22 -3.51
N TYR A 89 8.33 -8.12 -3.44
CA TYR A 89 7.07 -7.96 -4.16
C TYR A 89 7.17 -6.75 -5.09
N ILE A 90 7.71 -6.99 -6.29
CA ILE A 90 7.98 -5.98 -7.31
C ILE A 90 7.02 -6.18 -8.48
N LEU A 91 6.25 -5.15 -8.84
CA LEU A 91 5.27 -5.21 -9.92
C LEU A 91 5.93 -5.07 -11.30
N ASN A 92 6.92 -4.20 -11.40
CA ASN A 92 7.67 -3.93 -12.63
C ASN A 92 9.17 -4.18 -12.38
N GLU A 93 9.56 -5.45 -12.33
CA GLU A 93 10.91 -5.87 -11.96
C GLU A 93 11.96 -5.57 -13.04
N THR A 94 13.04 -4.91 -12.67
CA THR A 94 14.19 -4.62 -13.52
C THR A 94 15.40 -5.49 -13.15
N THR A 95 16.34 -5.61 -14.09
CA THR A 95 17.60 -6.35 -13.85
C THR A 95 18.40 -5.76 -12.68
N GLU A 96 18.34 -4.43 -12.50
CA GLU A 96 19.04 -3.74 -11.44
C GLU A 96 18.40 -4.03 -10.08
N GLN A 97 17.08 -4.01 -9.99
CA GLN A 97 16.37 -4.39 -8.76
C GLN A 97 16.66 -5.84 -8.34
N LYS A 98 16.78 -6.77 -9.31
CA LYS A 98 17.21 -8.17 -9.04
C LYS A 98 18.58 -8.24 -8.39
N LYS A 99 19.55 -7.48 -8.88
CA LYS A 99 20.89 -7.41 -8.28
C LYS A 99 20.83 -6.89 -6.85
N TRP A 100 20.01 -5.89 -6.59
CA TRP A 100 19.83 -5.33 -5.25
C TRP A 100 19.14 -6.29 -4.29
N ILE A 101 18.10 -6.99 -4.73
CA ILE A 101 17.44 -8.02 -3.91
C ILE A 101 18.46 -9.09 -3.48
N LYS A 102 19.30 -9.54 -4.41
CA LYS A 102 20.36 -10.51 -4.12
C LYS A 102 21.36 -9.96 -3.11
N LYS A 103 21.84 -8.73 -3.32
CA LYS A 103 22.80 -8.07 -2.41
C LYS A 103 22.22 -7.94 -1.00
N ILE A 104 20.99 -7.44 -0.86
CA ILE A 104 20.29 -7.31 0.44
C ILE A 104 20.16 -8.68 1.12
N ALA A 105 19.83 -9.72 0.35
CA ALA A 105 19.72 -11.07 0.89
C ALA A 105 21.03 -11.58 1.46
N GLU A 106 22.15 -11.38 0.74
CA GLU A 106 23.48 -11.76 1.15
C GLU A 106 23.94 -10.98 2.41
N GLU A 107 23.79 -9.64 2.40
CA GLU A 107 24.21 -8.77 3.50
C GLU A 107 23.42 -9.02 4.81
N LYS A 108 22.12 -9.32 4.69
CA LYS A 108 21.26 -9.60 5.85
C LYS A 108 21.18 -11.08 6.23
N GLY A 109 21.78 -11.97 5.46
CA GLY A 109 21.66 -13.41 5.67
C GLY A 109 20.24 -13.95 5.49
N LEU A 110 19.43 -13.31 4.65
CA LEU A 110 18.01 -13.63 4.46
C LEU A 110 17.80 -14.46 3.18
N LYS A 111 16.77 -15.31 3.19
CA LYS A 111 16.40 -16.14 2.03
C LYS A 111 15.31 -15.44 1.20
N PRO A 112 15.58 -15.05 -0.07
CA PRO A 112 14.59 -14.38 -0.91
C PRO A 112 13.44 -15.31 -1.32
N PHE A 113 12.22 -14.74 -1.34
CA PHE A 113 11.03 -15.38 -1.89
C PHE A 113 10.03 -14.32 -2.38
N ASN A 114 9.05 -14.74 -3.17
CA ASN A 114 7.93 -13.88 -3.55
C ASN A 114 6.60 -14.63 -3.46
N VAL A 115 5.50 -13.88 -3.50
CA VAL A 115 4.11 -14.35 -3.45
C VAL A 115 3.33 -13.87 -4.68
N LYS A 116 3.98 -13.77 -5.82
CA LYS A 116 3.44 -13.29 -7.08
C LYS A 116 3.52 -14.40 -8.12
N ALA A 117 2.50 -14.52 -8.96
CA ALA A 117 2.54 -15.40 -10.11
C ALA A 117 3.63 -14.96 -11.12
N LYS A 118 4.21 -15.91 -11.81
CA LYS A 118 5.09 -15.62 -12.94
C LYS A 118 4.27 -15.05 -14.10
N SER A 119 4.83 -14.11 -14.83
CA SER A 119 4.14 -13.42 -15.93
C SER A 119 4.56 -13.87 -17.32
N ASN A 120 5.63 -14.68 -17.44
CA ASN A 120 6.07 -15.16 -18.73
C ASN A 120 5.15 -16.28 -19.22
N ILE A 121 4.67 -16.17 -20.47
CA ILE A 121 3.78 -17.16 -21.07
C ILE A 121 4.41 -18.54 -21.23
N THR A 122 5.74 -18.61 -21.25
CA THR A 122 6.51 -19.86 -21.32
C THR A 122 6.67 -20.57 -19.98
N ASP A 123 6.35 -19.90 -18.87
CA ASP A 123 6.37 -20.54 -17.56
C ASP A 123 5.25 -21.59 -17.43
N PRO A 124 5.43 -22.65 -16.63
CA PRO A 124 4.39 -23.64 -16.37
C PRO A 124 3.09 -23.00 -15.89
N LEU A 125 1.95 -23.51 -16.31
CA LEU A 125 0.63 -22.96 -15.97
C LEU A 125 0.41 -22.78 -14.45
N PRO A 126 0.80 -23.75 -13.58
CA PRO A 126 0.66 -23.56 -12.13
C PRO A 126 1.40 -22.33 -11.59
N ASP A 127 2.55 -22.00 -12.15
CA ASP A 127 3.36 -20.84 -11.73
C ASP A 127 2.76 -19.50 -12.17
N ARG A 128 1.85 -19.50 -13.14
CA ARG A 128 1.16 -18.32 -13.68
C ARG A 128 -0.17 -18.02 -12.97
N ILE A 129 -0.62 -18.92 -12.11
CA ILE A 129 -1.81 -18.72 -11.31
C ILE A 129 -1.46 -17.84 -10.11
N GLN A 130 -2.20 -16.76 -9.89
CA GLN A 130 -1.99 -15.91 -8.72
C GLN A 130 -2.23 -16.72 -7.44
N PRO A 131 -1.31 -16.62 -6.46
CA PRO A 131 -1.54 -17.22 -5.15
C PRO A 131 -2.81 -16.68 -4.51
N PRO A 132 -3.50 -17.48 -3.68
CA PRO A 132 -4.62 -16.99 -2.88
C PRO A 132 -4.19 -15.83 -1.98
N VAL A 133 -5.16 -15.00 -1.60
CA VAL A 133 -4.91 -13.80 -0.75
C VAL A 133 -4.26 -14.20 0.58
N GLU A 134 -4.65 -15.32 1.14
CA GLU A 134 -4.12 -15.86 2.38
C GLU A 134 -2.61 -16.17 2.28
N GLN A 135 -2.16 -16.67 1.15
CA GLN A 135 -0.74 -16.92 0.89
C GLN A 135 0.03 -15.61 0.71
N TRP A 136 -0.60 -14.61 0.06
CA TRP A 136 -0.02 -13.29 -0.09
C TRP A 136 0.15 -12.61 1.28
N LEU A 137 -0.88 -12.62 2.13
CA LEU A 137 -0.84 -12.11 3.49
C LEU A 137 0.20 -12.83 4.35
N ARG A 138 0.24 -14.16 4.26
CA ARG A 138 1.21 -15.00 4.96
C ARG A 138 2.63 -14.63 4.57
N GLY A 139 2.87 -14.28 3.31
CA GLY A 139 4.17 -13.81 2.83
C GLY A 139 4.67 -12.58 3.58
N PHE A 140 3.82 -11.58 3.79
CA PHE A 140 4.17 -10.39 4.58
C PHE A 140 4.35 -10.71 6.06
N TYR A 141 3.50 -11.56 6.61
CA TYR A 141 3.60 -11.95 8.03
C TYR A 141 4.90 -12.70 8.33
N ASP A 142 5.32 -13.62 7.49
CA ASP A 142 6.53 -14.42 7.68
C ASP A 142 7.83 -13.66 7.33
N ALA A 143 7.76 -12.58 6.55
CA ALA A 143 8.93 -11.81 6.16
C ALA A 143 9.61 -11.13 7.34
N GLU A 144 10.94 -11.12 7.35
CA GLU A 144 11.79 -10.30 8.23
C GLU A 144 12.09 -8.95 7.56
N PHE A 145 12.20 -8.96 6.23
CA PHE A 145 12.44 -7.75 5.44
C PHE A 145 11.64 -7.79 4.14
N VAL A 146 11.13 -6.62 3.71
CA VAL A 146 10.34 -6.49 2.48
C VAL A 146 11.00 -5.53 1.50
N VAL A 147 11.08 -5.92 0.23
CA VAL A 147 11.51 -5.07 -0.89
C VAL A 147 10.36 -4.95 -1.87
N THR A 148 9.92 -3.73 -2.18
CA THR A 148 8.72 -3.54 -3.00
C THR A 148 8.75 -2.27 -3.86
N ASP A 149 7.85 -2.19 -4.84
CA ASP A 149 7.45 -1.01 -5.59
C ASP A 149 5.92 -0.81 -5.55
N SER A 150 5.24 -1.55 -4.67
CA SER A 150 3.78 -1.62 -4.59
C SER A 150 3.24 -0.84 -3.38
N PHE A 151 2.20 -0.03 -3.61
CA PHE A 151 1.50 0.69 -2.54
C PHE A 151 0.96 -0.25 -1.45
N HIS A 152 0.21 -1.30 -1.84
CA HIS A 152 -0.34 -2.23 -0.84
C HIS A 152 0.73 -3.05 -0.12
N ALA A 153 1.85 -3.33 -0.78
CA ALA A 153 2.96 -3.97 -0.09
C ALA A 153 3.58 -3.07 0.99
N CYS A 154 3.65 -1.74 0.77
CA CYS A 154 4.03 -0.79 1.82
C CYS A 154 3.00 -0.80 2.96
N VAL A 155 1.69 -0.76 2.64
CA VAL A 155 0.62 -0.83 3.63
C VAL A 155 0.76 -2.07 4.52
N PHE A 156 0.92 -3.25 3.93
CA PHE A 156 1.03 -4.50 4.70
C PHE A 156 2.38 -4.65 5.42
N SER A 157 3.46 -4.05 4.90
CA SER A 157 4.71 -3.95 5.66
C SER A 157 4.52 -3.12 6.94
N ILE A 158 3.79 -2.02 6.86
CA ILE A 158 3.45 -1.19 8.03
C ILE A 158 2.53 -1.97 8.98
N LEU A 159 1.45 -2.58 8.50
CA LEU A 159 0.49 -3.33 9.32
C LEU A 159 1.13 -4.49 10.08
N PHE A 160 2.06 -5.22 9.46
CA PHE A 160 2.76 -6.35 10.08
C PHE A 160 4.09 -5.96 10.74
N ASN A 161 4.39 -4.66 10.89
CA ASN A 161 5.62 -4.15 11.51
C ASN A 161 6.90 -4.72 10.87
N LYS A 162 6.94 -4.75 9.54
CA LYS A 162 8.08 -5.28 8.79
C LYS A 162 9.04 -4.18 8.37
N ASN A 163 10.34 -4.39 8.56
CA ASN A 163 11.32 -3.52 7.94
C ASN A 163 11.23 -3.64 6.42
N PHE A 164 11.30 -2.53 5.72
CA PHE A 164 11.12 -2.53 4.27
C PHE A 164 11.83 -1.37 3.59
N ILE A 165 12.04 -1.54 2.28
CA ILE A 165 12.43 -0.48 1.35
C ILE A 165 11.51 -0.48 0.14
N VAL A 166 11.41 0.69 -0.51
CA VAL A 166 10.52 0.91 -1.64
C VAL A 166 11.30 1.47 -2.81
N PHE A 167 11.26 0.77 -3.93
CA PHE A 167 11.72 1.32 -5.20
C PHE A 167 10.63 2.23 -5.80
N PRO A 168 10.98 3.46 -6.22
CA PRO A 168 10.01 4.33 -6.86
C PRO A 168 9.52 3.72 -8.18
N ASN A 169 8.20 3.66 -8.35
CA ASN A 169 7.57 3.20 -9.57
C ASN A 169 6.67 4.30 -10.15
N LYS A 170 7.20 5.03 -11.13
CA LYS A 170 6.49 6.15 -11.77
C LYS A 170 5.23 5.70 -12.52
N ILE A 171 5.23 4.48 -13.07
CA ILE A 171 4.11 3.92 -13.84
C ILE A 171 2.91 3.63 -12.93
N ARG A 172 3.16 3.33 -11.65
CA ARG A 172 2.14 2.89 -10.67
C ARG A 172 1.71 3.96 -9.68
N GLY A 173 2.08 5.24 -9.90
CA GLY A 173 1.68 6.36 -9.06
C GLY A 173 2.45 6.41 -7.75
N ILE A 174 3.68 6.93 -7.82
CA ILE A 174 4.56 7.12 -6.64
C ILE A 174 3.93 8.04 -5.59
N THR A 175 3.08 8.97 -5.97
CA THR A 175 2.43 9.95 -5.08
C THR A 175 1.63 9.30 -3.95
N ARG A 176 0.99 8.15 -4.20
CA ARG A 176 0.28 7.39 -3.16
C ARG A 176 1.23 6.83 -2.11
N ILE A 177 2.37 6.28 -2.58
CA ILE A 177 3.41 5.74 -1.69
C ILE A 177 4.01 6.88 -0.87
N GLN A 178 4.33 8.00 -1.49
CA GLN A 178 4.83 9.19 -0.80
C GLN A 178 3.85 9.67 0.26
N SER A 179 2.57 9.86 -0.08
CA SER A 179 1.54 10.27 0.88
C SER A 179 1.41 9.30 2.06
N LEU A 180 1.44 7.99 1.78
CA LEU A 180 1.41 6.96 2.82
C LEU A 180 2.63 7.08 3.75
N LEU A 181 3.83 7.06 3.19
CA LEU A 181 5.07 7.04 3.97
C LEU A 181 5.27 8.34 4.75
N SER A 182 5.00 9.50 4.15
CA SER A 182 5.03 10.79 4.85
C SER A 182 4.05 10.83 6.02
N SER A 183 2.88 10.21 5.88
CA SER A 183 1.92 10.14 6.97
C SER A 183 2.43 9.36 8.20
N PHE A 184 3.45 8.53 8.04
CA PHE A 184 4.09 7.74 9.11
C PHE A 184 5.55 8.13 9.38
N HIS A 185 6.06 9.22 8.77
CA HIS A 185 7.46 9.64 8.85
C HIS A 185 8.45 8.57 8.37
N LEU A 186 8.07 7.86 7.31
CA LEU A 186 8.84 6.77 6.69
C LEU A 186 9.37 7.12 5.29
N ASP A 187 9.50 8.41 4.97
CA ASP A 187 9.92 8.89 3.63
C ASP A 187 11.29 8.34 3.24
N ASN A 188 12.18 8.11 4.23
CA ASN A 188 13.49 7.51 4.06
C ASN A 188 13.46 6.05 3.58
N ARG A 189 12.29 5.42 3.54
CA ARG A 189 12.13 4.06 2.97
C ARG A 189 12.08 4.05 1.45
N ILE A 190 11.86 5.19 0.80
CA ILE A 190 11.96 5.30 -0.65
C ILE A 190 13.43 5.41 -1.02
N VAL A 191 13.93 4.42 -1.73
CA VAL A 191 15.34 4.33 -2.12
C VAL A 191 15.52 4.50 -3.62
N SER A 192 16.62 5.11 -4.06
CA SER A 192 17.02 5.10 -5.46
C SER A 192 17.99 3.94 -5.72
N THR A 193 18.03 3.45 -6.96
CA THR A 193 18.98 2.40 -7.34
C THR A 193 20.44 2.84 -7.23
N ASN A 194 20.71 4.15 -7.13
CA ASN A 194 22.06 4.70 -6.95
C ASN A 194 22.44 4.90 -5.49
N ASN A 195 21.49 4.82 -4.55
CA ASN A 195 21.72 5.12 -3.13
C ASN A 195 20.82 4.24 -2.25
N ILE A 196 21.04 2.92 -2.27
CA ILE A 196 20.15 1.95 -1.61
C ILE A 196 20.54 1.71 -0.14
N TYR A 197 21.76 2.03 0.27
CA TYR A 197 22.23 1.66 1.58
C TYR A 197 23.01 2.78 2.29
N GLU A 198 22.27 3.73 2.78
CA GLU A 198 22.54 4.30 4.07
C GLU A 198 21.80 3.45 5.10
N GLU A 199 22.43 3.14 6.22
CA GLU A 199 21.83 2.37 7.30
C GLU A 199 20.49 2.99 7.66
N GLN A 200 19.40 2.27 7.34
CA GLN A 200 18.05 2.81 7.53
C GLN A 200 17.78 2.89 9.04
N ASP A 201 17.37 4.04 9.52
CA ASP A 201 16.97 4.23 10.90
C ASP A 201 15.97 3.16 11.36
N THR A 202 16.07 2.74 12.61
CA THR A 202 15.14 1.80 13.22
C THR A 202 13.73 2.41 13.21
N ILE A 203 12.75 1.66 12.70
CA ILE A 203 11.35 2.10 12.69
C ILE A 203 10.78 2.06 14.10
N ASN A 204 10.20 3.16 14.55
CA ASN A 204 9.47 3.22 15.81
C ASN A 204 8.05 2.63 15.66
N TRP A 205 7.95 1.32 15.68
CA TRP A 205 6.67 0.61 15.53
C TRP A 205 5.64 0.96 16.60
N HIS A 206 6.07 1.32 17.81
CA HIS A 206 5.15 1.75 18.86
C HIS A 206 4.36 3.00 18.46
N GLU A 207 5.05 4.00 17.92
CA GLU A 207 4.44 5.24 17.45
C GLU A 207 3.52 5.01 16.25
N ILE A 208 3.97 4.21 15.28
CA ILE A 208 3.18 3.86 14.10
C ILE A 208 1.89 3.13 14.49
N ASN A 209 1.99 2.14 15.37
CA ASN A 209 0.82 1.40 15.83
C ASN A 209 -0.15 2.26 16.65
N ALA A 210 0.36 3.21 17.44
CA ALA A 210 -0.48 4.19 18.13
C ALA A 210 -1.25 5.08 17.14
N LYS A 211 -0.58 5.53 16.07
CA LYS A 211 -1.20 6.32 14.99
C LYS A 211 -2.27 5.52 14.25
N LEU A 212 -2.01 4.25 13.94
CA LEU A 212 -3.00 3.35 13.31
C LEU A 212 -4.25 3.17 14.19
N ARG A 213 -4.09 2.92 15.49
CA ARG A 213 -5.21 2.82 16.43
C ARG A 213 -6.07 4.09 16.41
N ARG A 214 -5.44 5.25 16.52
CA ARG A 214 -6.14 6.55 16.49
C ARG A 214 -6.94 6.72 15.19
N ARG A 215 -6.38 6.36 14.03
CA ARG A 215 -7.10 6.43 12.75
C ARG A 215 -8.32 5.50 12.68
N ARG A 216 -8.25 4.32 13.27
CA ARG A 216 -9.39 3.41 13.38
C ARG A 216 -10.50 3.97 14.28
N GLU A 217 -10.14 4.62 15.39
CA GLU A 217 -11.07 5.30 16.29
C GLU A 217 -11.76 6.49 15.60
N GLU A 218 -10.98 7.32 14.89
CA GLU A 218 -11.50 8.43 14.08
C GLU A 218 -12.49 7.94 13.02
N PHE A 219 -12.17 6.86 12.30
CA PHE A 219 -13.09 6.23 11.33
C PHE A 219 -14.37 5.74 11.97
N SER A 220 -14.31 5.06 13.11
CA SER A 220 -15.51 4.63 13.83
C SER A 220 -16.41 5.81 14.19
N THR A 221 -15.82 6.94 14.58
CA THR A 221 -16.56 8.17 14.86
C THR A 221 -17.23 8.74 13.61
N ILE A 222 -16.51 8.76 12.47
CA ILE A 222 -17.07 9.21 11.18
C ILE A 222 -18.28 8.37 10.78
N ILE A 223 -18.16 7.04 10.85
CA ILE A 223 -19.26 6.12 10.51
C ILE A 223 -20.46 6.37 11.42
N ASN A 224 -20.27 6.47 12.73
CA ASN A 224 -21.36 6.71 13.69
C ASN A 224 -22.06 8.06 13.52
N LEU A 225 -21.37 9.06 12.98
CA LEU A 225 -21.96 10.38 12.70
C LEU A 225 -22.78 10.39 11.40
N ILE A 226 -22.52 9.45 10.49
CA ILE A 226 -23.13 9.42 9.16
C ILE A 226 -24.29 8.41 9.10
N ILE A 227 -24.20 7.30 9.84
CA ILE A 227 -25.25 6.28 9.95
C ILE A 227 -26.26 6.68 11.02
#